data_4ee0039e02b805f055d5f789f7308049
#
_entry.id   4ee0039e02b805f055d5f789f7308049
#
_cell.length_a   1.000
_cell.length_b   1.000
_cell.length_c   1.000
_cell.angle_alpha   90.00
_cell.angle_beta   90.00
_cell.angle_gamma   90.00
#
_symmetry.space_group_name_H-M   'P 1'
#
loop_
_entity.id
_entity.type
_entity.pdbx_description
1 polymer ?
#
loop_
_entity_poly.entity_id
_entity_poly.type
_entity_poly.pdbx_seq_one_letter_code
_entity_poly.pdbx_strand_id
1 'polypeptide(L)'
;MPAKGKHRRPKHNPITRKLALAGTGGAALALPLISATTAGAAEVAAAPTTYSVVSGDTLSEIAAKHSISGGWKQLYEANRSIVGANPSIIRPGIKLALGTQAKAKTTTATQAVAKTAKTYGNNLDGWIRESLDVMAQHGIPGSYDGIHRNVMRESSGNPLAINNWDSNAAAGIPSKGLLQVIDPTFRAYHVPGTSQDSYDPVANITAACNYAAARYGSIDNVNGPY
;
A
#
# COMPACT_ATOMS: atom_id res chain seq x y z
N MET A 1 54.93 18.91 1.79
CA MET A 1 54.10 19.73 0.90
C MET A 1 53.30 18.79 0.00
N PRO A 2 52.03 18.62 0.14
CA PRO A 2 51.26 17.79 -0.78
C PRO A 2 50.60 18.63 -1.86
N ALA A 3 50.61 18.12 -3.09
CA ALA A 3 50.10 18.73 -4.30
C ALA A 3 48.57 18.68 -4.41
N LYS A 4 47.97 19.81 -4.80
CA LYS A 4 46.55 19.96 -5.09
C LYS A 4 46.16 19.39 -6.46
N GLY A 5 45.34 18.34 -6.51
CA GLY A 5 44.73 17.86 -7.74
C GLY A 5 43.51 18.68 -8.15
N LYS A 6 43.52 19.22 -9.38
CA LYS A 6 42.42 19.99 -9.97
C LYS A 6 41.47 19.04 -10.72
N HIS A 7 40.21 18.92 -10.24
CA HIS A 7 39.17 18.23 -10.99
C HIS A 7 38.57 19.14 -12.05
N ARG A 8 38.70 18.76 -13.32
CA ARG A 8 38.06 19.39 -14.49
C ARG A 8 36.64 18.87 -14.63
N ARG A 9 35.64 19.79 -14.69
CA ARG A 9 34.26 19.52 -15.06
C ARG A 9 34.15 19.35 -16.59
N PRO A 10 33.34 18.38 -17.10
CA PRO A 10 33.02 18.32 -18.52
C PRO A 10 31.94 19.35 -18.90
N LYS A 11 32.13 19.99 -20.08
CA LYS A 11 31.21 20.96 -20.68
C LYS A 11 30.09 20.24 -21.44
N HIS A 12 28.84 20.62 -21.19
CA HIS A 12 27.68 20.22 -21.99
C HIS A 12 27.60 21.10 -23.25
N ASN A 13 27.47 20.43 -24.43
CA ASN A 13 27.13 21.08 -25.69
C ASN A 13 25.62 20.96 -25.94
N PRO A 14 24.91 22.05 -26.25
CA PRO A 14 23.53 22.00 -26.72
C PRO A 14 23.48 21.79 -28.23
N ILE A 15 22.80 20.73 -28.67
CA ILE A 15 22.51 20.50 -30.11
C ILE A 15 21.15 21.13 -30.40
N THR A 16 21.15 22.27 -31.07
CA THR A 16 19.99 22.88 -31.71
C THR A 16 19.69 22.16 -33.02
N ARG A 17 18.50 21.59 -33.17
CA ARG A 17 17.94 21.17 -34.45
C ARG A 17 16.84 22.09 -34.89
N LYS A 18 17.10 22.73 -36.06
CA LYS A 18 16.16 23.66 -36.75
C LYS A 18 15.06 22.86 -37.43
N LEU A 19 13.82 23.34 -37.30
CA LEU A 19 12.67 22.95 -38.11
C LEU A 19 12.80 23.56 -39.51
N ALA A 20 12.48 22.78 -40.53
CA ALA A 20 12.15 23.28 -41.86
C ALA A 20 10.69 23.02 -42.15
N LEU A 21 9.96 24.08 -42.46
CA LEU A 21 8.60 24.08 -43.01
C LEU A 21 8.67 24.05 -44.53
N ALA A 22 7.84 23.22 -45.15
CA ALA A 22 7.26 23.43 -46.50
C ALA A 22 6.04 22.49 -46.53
N GLY A 23 4.84 22.82 -46.91
CA GLY A 23 4.27 23.81 -47.77
C GLY A 23 3.28 23.14 -48.73
N THR A 24 2.01 23.57 -48.68
CA THR A 24 0.98 23.59 -49.74
C THR A 24 0.27 22.30 -50.14
N GLY A 25 -1.07 22.41 -50.24
CA GLY A 25 -1.94 21.61 -51.09
C GLY A 25 -3.35 21.44 -50.52
N GLY A 26 -4.27 22.34 -50.82
CA GLY A 26 -5.69 22.25 -50.47
C GLY A 26 -6.46 21.33 -51.39
N ALA A 27 -7.54 20.75 -50.90
CA ALA A 27 -8.76 20.40 -51.65
C ALA A 27 -9.93 20.27 -50.67
N ALA A 28 -10.92 21.11 -50.86
CA ALA A 28 -12.25 20.96 -50.29
C ALA A 28 -12.96 19.78 -50.93
N LEU A 29 -13.83 19.09 -50.19
CA LEU A 29 -15.13 18.62 -50.67
C LEU A 29 -15.90 17.80 -49.59
N ALA A 30 -17.12 18.27 -49.37
CA ALA A 30 -18.34 17.52 -49.07
C ALA A 30 -18.48 16.66 -47.78
N LEU A 31 -19.30 17.15 -46.89
CA LEU A 31 -20.02 16.39 -45.85
C LEU A 31 -21.11 15.52 -46.47
N PRO A 32 -21.36 14.36 -45.96
CA PRO A 32 -22.71 13.83 -45.78
C PRO A 32 -23.04 13.75 -44.28
N LEU A 33 -24.18 14.35 -43.93
CA LEU A 33 -24.92 14.05 -42.71
C LEU A 33 -25.32 12.57 -42.78
N ILE A 34 -24.78 11.79 -41.83
CA ILE A 34 -25.31 10.46 -41.56
C ILE A 34 -25.84 10.48 -40.14
N SER A 35 -27.13 10.19 -40.05
CA SER A 35 -27.94 10.06 -38.85
C SER A 35 -27.27 9.21 -37.77
N ALA A 36 -27.20 9.72 -36.54
CA ALA A 36 -26.81 8.95 -35.37
C ALA A 36 -27.86 7.87 -35.07
N THR A 37 -27.59 6.65 -35.44
CA THR A 37 -28.22 5.48 -34.82
C THR A 37 -27.46 5.23 -33.52
N THR A 38 -28.17 5.34 -32.40
CA THR A 38 -27.72 4.88 -31.08
C THR A 38 -27.50 3.39 -31.14
N ALA A 39 -26.25 2.98 -31.45
CA ALA A 39 -25.79 1.64 -31.18
C ALA A 39 -25.50 1.54 -29.67
N GLY A 40 -26.33 0.78 -28.96
CA GLY A 40 -26.09 0.40 -27.59
C GLY A 40 -24.71 -0.24 -27.48
N ALA A 41 -23.83 0.41 -26.71
CA ALA A 41 -22.56 -0.19 -26.33
C ALA A 41 -22.88 -1.40 -25.48
N ALA A 42 -22.74 -2.60 -26.04
CA ALA A 42 -22.69 -3.82 -25.26
C ALA A 42 -21.47 -3.70 -24.35
N GLU A 43 -21.73 -3.61 -23.04
CA GLU A 43 -20.73 -3.65 -22.00
C GLU A 43 -20.06 -5.02 -22.08
N VAL A 44 -18.87 -5.07 -22.67
CA VAL A 44 -18.04 -6.27 -22.66
C VAL A 44 -17.58 -6.43 -21.22
N ALA A 45 -18.25 -7.32 -20.49
CA ALA A 45 -17.82 -7.72 -19.16
C ALA A 45 -16.37 -8.24 -19.29
N ALA A 46 -15.43 -7.49 -18.75
CA ALA A 46 -14.02 -7.91 -18.70
C ALA A 46 -13.96 -9.26 -17.97
N ALA A 47 -13.43 -10.29 -18.64
CA ALA A 47 -13.26 -11.61 -18.06
C ALA A 47 -12.46 -11.49 -16.73
N PRO A 48 -12.83 -12.24 -15.69
CA PRO A 48 -12.14 -12.17 -14.41
C PRO A 48 -10.69 -12.58 -14.60
N THR A 49 -9.78 -11.66 -14.28
CA THR A 49 -8.35 -11.95 -14.30
C THR A 49 -8.03 -12.92 -13.18
N THR A 50 -7.45 -14.07 -13.51
CA THR A 50 -7.04 -15.07 -12.51
C THR A 50 -5.52 -15.15 -12.44
N TYR A 51 -4.98 -15.45 -11.25
CA TYR A 51 -3.58 -15.67 -10.99
C TYR A 51 -3.35 -17.09 -10.45
N SER A 52 -2.39 -17.83 -11.01
CA SER A 52 -1.99 -19.13 -10.47
C SER A 52 -0.86 -18.93 -9.46
N VAL A 53 -1.08 -19.33 -8.23
CA VAL A 53 -0.11 -19.23 -7.14
C VAL A 53 1.10 -20.12 -7.45
N VAL A 54 2.30 -19.55 -7.29
CA VAL A 54 3.57 -20.29 -7.39
C VAL A 54 4.20 -20.47 -6.00
N SER A 55 5.17 -21.38 -5.91
CA SER A 55 5.87 -21.63 -4.63
C SER A 55 6.59 -20.38 -4.14
N GLY A 56 6.34 -19.99 -2.91
CA GLY A 56 6.89 -18.78 -2.27
C GLY A 56 5.98 -17.56 -2.34
N ASP A 57 4.88 -17.60 -3.10
CA ASP A 57 3.92 -16.49 -3.13
C ASP A 57 3.20 -16.32 -1.78
N THR A 58 2.85 -15.07 -1.49
CA THR A 58 1.93 -14.70 -0.42
C THR A 58 0.76 -13.88 -0.99
N LEU A 59 -0.39 -13.91 -0.32
CA LEU A 59 -1.54 -13.07 -0.73
C LEU A 59 -1.17 -11.58 -0.77
N SER A 60 -0.29 -11.13 0.12
CA SER A 60 0.18 -9.75 0.16
C SER A 60 1.00 -9.37 -1.07
N GLU A 61 1.95 -10.21 -1.48
CA GLU A 61 2.76 -9.98 -2.67
C GLU A 61 1.92 -10.04 -3.95
N ILE A 62 1.01 -11.02 -4.04
CA ILE A 62 0.10 -11.13 -5.18
C ILE A 62 -0.80 -9.89 -5.27
N ALA A 63 -1.36 -9.45 -4.15
CA ALA A 63 -2.22 -8.27 -4.11
C ALA A 63 -1.46 -7.00 -4.49
N ALA A 64 -0.23 -6.82 -3.99
CA ALA A 64 0.63 -5.70 -4.34
C ALA A 64 1.02 -5.71 -5.83
N LYS A 65 1.50 -6.85 -6.35
CA LYS A 65 1.92 -7.04 -7.75
C LYS A 65 0.79 -6.77 -8.74
N HIS A 66 -0.43 -7.11 -8.37
CA HIS A 66 -1.61 -6.93 -9.22
C HIS A 66 -2.46 -5.71 -8.86
N SER A 67 -1.96 -4.84 -7.98
CA SER A 67 -2.62 -3.60 -7.57
C SER A 67 -4.08 -3.82 -7.14
N ILE A 68 -4.33 -4.87 -6.35
CA ILE A 68 -5.67 -5.20 -5.88
C ILE A 68 -6.16 -4.14 -4.91
N SER A 69 -7.24 -3.45 -5.27
CA SER A 69 -7.91 -2.50 -4.37
C SER A 69 -8.41 -3.25 -3.13
N GLY A 70 -8.07 -2.77 -1.92
CA GLY A 70 -8.34 -3.49 -0.67
C GLY A 70 -7.32 -4.56 -0.31
N GLY A 71 -6.26 -4.71 -1.12
CA GLY A 71 -5.07 -5.53 -0.84
C GLY A 71 -5.36 -7.02 -0.64
N TRP A 72 -4.50 -7.67 0.14
CA TRP A 72 -4.60 -9.10 0.38
C TRP A 72 -5.90 -9.51 1.10
N LYS A 73 -6.47 -8.64 1.93
CA LYS A 73 -7.76 -8.92 2.60
C LYS A 73 -8.88 -9.07 1.57
N GLN A 74 -8.96 -8.14 0.62
CA GLN A 74 -9.93 -8.22 -0.48
C GLN A 74 -9.68 -9.44 -1.38
N LEU A 75 -8.40 -9.71 -1.68
CA LEU A 75 -8.03 -10.90 -2.44
C LEU A 75 -8.39 -12.19 -1.69
N TYR A 76 -8.18 -12.24 -0.38
CA TYR A 76 -8.56 -13.37 0.47
C TYR A 76 -10.08 -13.56 0.52
N GLU A 77 -10.86 -12.51 0.79
CA GLU A 77 -12.32 -12.59 0.83
C GLU A 77 -12.91 -13.08 -0.50
N ALA A 78 -12.37 -12.58 -1.63
CA ALA A 78 -12.79 -13.04 -2.96
C ALA A 78 -12.44 -14.51 -3.24
N ASN A 79 -11.48 -15.09 -2.51
CA ASN A 79 -10.95 -16.43 -2.72
C ASN A 79 -11.07 -17.34 -1.49
N ARG A 80 -11.82 -16.95 -0.47
CA ARG A 80 -11.90 -17.65 0.82
C ARG A 80 -12.29 -19.13 0.70
N SER A 81 -13.14 -19.45 -0.26
CA SER A 81 -13.55 -20.84 -0.55
C SER A 81 -12.41 -21.71 -1.09
N ILE A 82 -11.43 -21.11 -1.75
CA ILE A 82 -10.29 -21.80 -2.38
C ILE A 82 -9.07 -21.80 -1.44
N VAL A 83 -8.84 -20.69 -0.74
CA VAL A 83 -7.73 -20.53 0.21
C VAL A 83 -8.01 -21.25 1.53
N GLY A 84 -9.28 -21.28 1.97
CA GLY A 84 -9.68 -21.86 3.24
C GLY A 84 -9.64 -20.87 4.39
N ALA A 85 -9.64 -21.36 5.64
CA ALA A 85 -9.77 -20.54 6.84
C ALA A 85 -8.49 -19.74 7.21
N ASN A 86 -7.34 -20.12 6.67
CA ASN A 86 -6.05 -19.50 7.01
C ASN A 86 -5.47 -18.74 5.82
N PRO A 87 -5.51 -17.39 5.81
CA PRO A 87 -4.97 -16.57 4.72
C PRO A 87 -3.45 -16.65 4.55
N SER A 88 -2.73 -17.11 5.58
CA SER A 88 -1.27 -17.24 5.54
C SER A 88 -0.80 -18.49 4.79
N ILE A 89 -1.72 -19.40 4.45
CA ILE A 89 -1.39 -20.64 3.78
C ILE A 89 -2.06 -20.70 2.43
N ILE A 90 -1.34 -20.31 1.39
CA ILE A 90 -1.76 -20.52 0.01
C ILE A 90 -0.90 -21.61 -0.63
N ARG A 91 -1.56 -22.50 -1.38
CA ARG A 91 -0.86 -23.64 -2.01
C ARG A 91 -0.48 -23.30 -3.44
N PRO A 92 0.73 -23.66 -3.89
CA PRO A 92 1.08 -23.56 -5.31
C PRO A 92 0.09 -24.29 -6.19
N GLY A 93 -0.25 -23.69 -7.33
CA GLY A 93 -1.21 -24.27 -8.31
C GLY A 93 -2.66 -23.87 -8.10
N ILE A 94 -3.07 -23.27 -6.96
CA ILE A 94 -4.43 -22.72 -6.86
C ILE A 94 -4.58 -21.48 -7.73
N LYS A 95 -5.78 -21.28 -8.29
CA LYS A 95 -6.11 -20.12 -9.11
C LYS A 95 -6.91 -19.13 -8.26
N LEU A 96 -6.32 -17.96 -8.03
CA LEU A 96 -6.99 -16.87 -7.34
C LEU A 96 -7.68 -15.95 -8.34
N ALA A 97 -8.92 -15.59 -8.07
CA ALA A 97 -9.61 -14.53 -8.78
C ALA A 97 -9.07 -13.19 -8.28
N LEU A 98 -8.44 -12.40 -9.17
CA LEU A 98 -7.90 -11.09 -8.83
C LEU A 98 -8.98 -10.00 -8.78
N GLY A 99 -10.23 -10.35 -9.06
CA GLY A 99 -11.33 -9.40 -9.20
C GLY A 99 -11.25 -8.61 -10.52
N THR A 100 -12.38 -8.06 -10.97
CA THR A 100 -12.39 -7.04 -12.02
C THR A 100 -11.88 -5.75 -11.39
N GLN A 101 -10.95 -5.06 -12.04
CA GLN A 101 -10.58 -3.69 -11.67
C GLN A 101 -11.86 -2.85 -11.72
N ALA A 102 -12.44 -2.59 -10.56
CA ALA A 102 -13.65 -1.80 -10.46
C ALA A 102 -13.29 -0.33 -10.72
N LYS A 103 -13.55 0.11 -11.94
CA LYS A 103 -13.68 1.52 -12.27
C LYS A 103 -14.74 2.11 -11.34
N ALA A 104 -14.37 3.11 -10.54
CA ALA A 104 -15.20 3.75 -9.56
C ALA A 104 -16.62 4.02 -10.11
N LYS A 105 -17.63 3.38 -9.51
CA LYS A 105 -19.05 3.68 -9.77
C LYS A 105 -19.49 4.72 -8.74
N THR A 106 -19.64 5.96 -9.19
CA THR A 106 -20.31 7.04 -8.49
C THR A 106 -21.75 6.63 -8.18
N THR A 107 -22.07 6.49 -6.92
CA THR A 107 -23.48 6.44 -6.48
C THR A 107 -23.71 7.62 -5.56
N THR A 108 -24.56 8.53 -5.99
CA THR A 108 -25.07 9.70 -5.29
C THR A 108 -25.96 9.27 -4.11
N ALA A 109 -25.60 9.62 -2.90
CA ALA A 109 -26.55 9.84 -1.82
C ALA A 109 -25.93 10.67 -0.69
N THR A 110 -26.55 11.82 -0.47
CA THR A 110 -26.69 12.58 0.78
C THR A 110 -25.42 13.18 1.41
N GLN A 111 -25.31 14.48 1.26
CA GLN A 111 -24.33 15.38 1.85
C GLN A 111 -24.31 15.27 3.40
N ALA A 112 -23.19 14.75 3.91
CA ALA A 112 -22.63 15.12 5.19
C ALA A 112 -21.16 15.44 4.92
N VAL A 113 -20.72 16.61 5.32
CA VAL A 113 -19.43 17.26 5.18
C VAL A 113 -18.29 16.33 4.72
N ALA A 114 -17.97 16.30 3.42
CA ALA A 114 -16.92 15.48 2.83
C ALA A 114 -15.56 16.07 3.19
N LYS A 115 -14.93 15.54 4.26
CA LYS A 115 -13.48 15.53 4.40
C LYS A 115 -12.99 14.63 3.25
N THR A 116 -12.28 15.18 2.29
CA THR A 116 -11.70 14.44 1.17
C THR A 116 -10.96 13.20 1.70
N ALA A 117 -11.50 12.01 1.47
CA ALA A 117 -10.88 10.77 1.89
C ALA A 117 -9.57 10.61 1.12
N LYS A 118 -8.44 10.73 1.82
CA LYS A 118 -7.13 10.41 1.28
C LYS A 118 -7.09 8.92 0.96
N THR A 119 -6.66 8.56 -0.24
CA THR A 119 -6.46 7.16 -0.62
C THR A 119 -4.99 6.81 -0.46
N TYR A 120 -4.70 5.78 0.33
CA TYR A 120 -3.34 5.31 0.58
C TYR A 120 -3.06 4.04 -0.22
N GLY A 121 -1.80 3.86 -0.64
CA GLY A 121 -1.35 2.62 -1.26
C GLY A 121 -1.38 1.46 -0.27
N ASN A 122 -1.76 0.27 -0.74
CA ASN A 122 -1.69 -0.93 0.12
C ASN A 122 -0.27 -1.53 0.08
N ASN A 123 0.68 -0.79 0.65
CA ASN A 123 2.10 -1.13 0.78
C ASN A 123 2.66 -0.41 2.01
N LEU A 124 3.90 -0.69 2.37
CA LEU A 124 4.52 -0.12 3.57
C LEU A 124 4.48 1.42 3.59
N ASP A 125 4.76 2.08 2.45
CA ASP A 125 4.69 3.54 2.34
C ASP A 125 3.27 4.05 2.63
N GLY A 126 2.26 3.44 2.01
CA GLY A 126 0.87 3.81 2.21
C GLY A 126 0.39 3.57 3.64
N TRP A 127 0.74 2.44 4.24
CA TRP A 127 0.39 2.12 5.64
C TRP A 127 1.02 3.11 6.62
N ILE A 128 2.28 3.49 6.41
CA ILE A 128 2.94 4.51 7.26
C ILE A 128 2.25 5.86 7.12
N ARG A 129 1.92 6.30 5.88
CA ARG A 129 1.23 7.58 5.66
C ARG A 129 -0.17 7.61 6.27
N GLU A 130 -0.94 6.54 6.12
CA GLU A 130 -2.25 6.40 6.74
C GLU A 130 -2.13 6.42 8.28
N SER A 131 -1.16 5.68 8.82
CA SER A 131 -0.88 5.69 10.26
C SER A 131 -0.53 7.09 10.77
N LEU A 132 0.29 7.85 10.05
CA LEU A 132 0.64 9.22 10.41
C LEU A 132 -0.58 10.15 10.44
N ASP A 133 -1.51 10.00 9.49
CA ASP A 133 -2.74 10.79 9.48
C ASP A 133 -3.68 10.41 10.65
N VAL A 134 -3.75 9.14 11.03
CA VAL A 134 -4.45 8.67 12.23
C VAL A 134 -3.75 9.19 13.49
N MET A 135 -2.45 9.06 13.58
CA MET A 135 -1.64 9.54 14.71
C MET A 135 -1.81 11.05 14.93
N ALA A 136 -1.82 11.84 13.85
CA ALA A 136 -2.04 13.28 13.90
C ALA A 136 -3.41 13.63 14.48
N GLN A 137 -4.47 12.85 14.18
CA GLN A 137 -5.82 13.05 14.72
C GLN A 137 -5.88 12.76 16.22
N HIS A 138 -5.01 11.89 16.74
CA HIS A 138 -4.95 11.47 18.12
C HIS A 138 -3.81 12.11 18.93
N GLY A 139 -3.04 13.05 18.31
CA GLY A 139 -1.94 13.74 18.98
C GLY A 139 -0.75 12.82 19.30
N ILE A 140 -0.60 11.70 18.58
CA ILE A 140 0.51 10.75 18.77
C ILE A 140 1.71 11.23 17.95
N PRO A 141 2.86 11.53 18.57
CA PRO A 141 4.05 12.01 17.88
C PRO A 141 4.78 10.88 17.16
N GLY A 142 5.36 11.20 16.01
CA GLY A 142 6.18 10.28 15.23
C GLY A 142 6.40 10.78 13.80
N SER A 143 7.50 10.37 13.20
CA SER A 143 7.83 10.68 11.82
C SER A 143 7.78 9.44 10.92
N TYR A 144 7.68 9.67 9.61
CA TYR A 144 7.79 8.61 8.61
C TYR A 144 9.09 7.81 8.78
N ASP A 145 10.21 8.50 8.90
CA ASP A 145 11.55 7.89 9.01
C ASP A 145 11.69 7.09 10.31
N GLY A 146 11.15 7.61 11.42
CA GLY A 146 11.13 6.89 12.70
C GLY A 146 10.33 5.59 12.61
N ILE A 147 9.13 5.64 12.04
CA ILE A 147 8.29 4.45 11.85
C ILE A 147 8.98 3.47 10.89
N HIS A 148 9.40 3.92 9.71
CA HIS A 148 10.04 3.07 8.71
C HIS A 148 11.27 2.37 9.25
N ARG A 149 12.17 3.10 9.92
CA ARG A 149 13.38 2.53 10.53
C ARG A 149 13.06 1.42 11.53
N ASN A 150 12.07 1.63 12.39
CA ASN A 150 11.65 0.64 13.37
C ASN A 150 10.99 -0.57 12.71
N VAL A 151 10.08 -0.37 11.74
CA VAL A 151 9.46 -1.46 10.98
C VAL A 151 10.50 -2.33 10.28
N MET A 152 11.48 -1.72 9.62
CA MET A 152 12.54 -2.48 8.93
C MET A 152 13.37 -3.31 9.90
N ARG A 153 13.62 -2.83 11.12
CA ARG A 153 14.33 -3.55 12.15
C ARG A 153 13.51 -4.70 12.74
N GLU A 154 12.23 -4.48 13.02
CA GLU A 154 11.37 -5.44 13.75
C GLU A 154 10.83 -6.58 12.85
N SER A 155 10.49 -6.28 11.61
CA SER A 155 9.81 -7.22 10.72
C SER A 155 10.32 -7.24 9.27
N SER A 156 11.29 -6.39 8.92
CA SER A 156 11.71 -6.15 7.53
C SER A 156 10.53 -5.76 6.62
N GLY A 157 9.51 -5.10 7.19
CA GLY A 157 8.31 -4.68 6.46
C GLY A 157 7.25 -5.76 6.29
N ASN A 158 7.37 -6.91 6.95
CA ASN A 158 6.39 -7.99 6.89
C ASN A 158 5.23 -7.76 7.87
N PRO A 159 4.00 -7.46 7.40
CA PRO A 159 2.86 -7.22 8.29
C PRO A 159 2.36 -8.48 9.00
N LEU A 160 2.76 -9.67 8.54
CA LEU A 160 2.38 -10.96 9.13
C LEU A 160 3.52 -11.57 9.96
N ALA A 161 4.57 -10.80 10.28
CA ALA A 161 5.66 -11.28 11.12
C ALA A 161 5.13 -11.70 12.49
N ILE A 162 5.67 -12.82 13.00
CA ILE A 162 5.39 -13.34 14.33
C ILE A 162 6.68 -13.90 14.94
N ASN A 163 6.95 -13.55 16.19
CA ASN A 163 8.06 -14.10 16.94
C ASN A 163 7.56 -15.22 17.85
N ASN A 164 7.93 -16.47 17.54
CA ASN A 164 7.49 -17.66 18.24
C ASN A 164 8.57 -18.29 19.14
N TRP A 165 9.70 -17.61 19.40
CA TRP A 165 10.87 -18.19 20.07
C TRP A 165 11.39 -17.42 21.28
N ASP A 166 10.83 -16.28 21.63
CA ASP A 166 11.22 -15.51 22.80
C ASP A 166 10.40 -15.86 24.06
N SER A 167 10.67 -15.18 25.16
CA SER A 167 9.97 -15.37 26.43
C SER A 167 8.48 -15.01 26.34
N ASN A 168 8.10 -14.04 25.50
CA ASN A 168 6.70 -13.66 25.29
C ASN A 168 5.96 -14.77 24.54
N ALA A 169 6.60 -15.36 23.54
CA ALA A 169 6.05 -16.50 22.81
C ALA A 169 5.87 -17.71 23.74
N ALA A 170 6.86 -18.00 24.61
CA ALA A 170 6.76 -19.05 25.61
C ALA A 170 5.62 -18.81 26.62
N ALA A 171 5.29 -17.56 26.90
CA ALA A 171 4.15 -17.15 27.72
C ALA A 171 2.81 -17.13 26.96
N GLY A 172 2.77 -17.53 25.69
CA GLY A 172 1.55 -17.56 24.86
C GLY A 172 1.14 -16.20 24.29
N ILE A 173 1.99 -15.19 24.34
CA ILE A 173 1.75 -13.82 23.87
C ILE A 173 2.83 -13.38 22.87
N PRO A 174 3.00 -14.08 21.73
CA PRO A 174 4.04 -13.77 20.76
C PRO A 174 3.90 -12.34 20.22
N SER A 175 5.04 -11.73 19.89
CA SER A 175 5.08 -10.43 19.20
C SER A 175 4.64 -10.57 17.74
N LYS A 176 3.85 -9.61 17.24
CA LYS A 176 3.14 -9.69 15.94
C LYS A 176 3.22 -8.40 15.13
N GLY A 177 3.15 -8.57 13.81
CA GLY A 177 2.96 -7.48 12.86
C GLY A 177 4.23 -6.68 12.58
N LEU A 178 4.06 -5.53 11.96
CA LEU A 178 5.14 -4.67 11.46
C LEU A 178 6.10 -4.21 12.57
N LEU A 179 5.57 -3.85 13.73
CA LEU A 179 6.34 -3.34 14.88
C LEU A 179 6.38 -4.33 16.05
N GLN A 180 6.13 -5.61 15.79
CA GLN A 180 6.30 -6.72 16.74
C GLN A 180 5.68 -6.46 18.12
N VAL A 181 4.38 -6.11 18.14
CA VAL A 181 3.65 -5.77 19.36
C VAL A 181 2.97 -7.02 19.92
N ILE A 182 3.08 -7.25 21.24
CA ILE A 182 2.33 -8.32 21.92
C ILE A 182 0.86 -7.91 22.11
N ASP A 183 -0.05 -8.89 22.16
CA ASP A 183 -1.50 -8.64 22.27
C ASP A 183 -1.91 -7.78 23.48
N PRO A 184 -1.32 -7.92 24.69
CA PRO A 184 -1.65 -7.02 25.81
C PRO A 184 -1.29 -5.56 25.53
N THR A 185 -0.12 -5.30 24.95
CA THR A 185 0.31 -3.95 24.56
C THR A 185 -0.55 -3.39 23.44
N PHE A 186 -0.85 -4.19 22.42
CA PHE A 186 -1.74 -3.79 21.34
C PHE A 186 -3.10 -3.33 21.88
N ARG A 187 -3.73 -4.11 22.74
CA ARG A 187 -5.03 -3.74 23.34
C ARG A 187 -4.95 -2.50 24.22
N ALA A 188 -3.89 -2.36 25.01
CA ALA A 188 -3.73 -1.22 25.92
C ALA A 188 -3.51 0.11 25.20
N TYR A 189 -2.87 0.08 24.03
CA TYR A 189 -2.51 1.26 23.25
C TYR A 189 -3.23 1.36 21.91
N HIS A 190 -4.26 0.54 21.70
CA HIS A 190 -5.09 0.57 20.51
C HIS A 190 -5.68 1.96 20.27
N VAL A 191 -5.57 2.45 19.03
CA VAL A 191 -6.07 3.77 18.64
C VAL A 191 -7.48 3.64 18.08
N PRO A 192 -8.48 4.36 18.64
CA PRO A 192 -9.86 4.33 18.17
C PRO A 192 -9.96 4.64 16.67
N GLY A 193 -10.83 3.90 15.98
CA GLY A 193 -11.01 4.05 14.53
C GLY A 193 -10.09 3.19 13.68
N THR A 194 -9.12 2.49 14.29
CA THR A 194 -8.31 1.48 13.60
C THR A 194 -8.85 0.05 13.81
N SER A 195 -8.32 -0.91 13.07
CA SER A 195 -8.70 -2.33 13.16
C SER A 195 -8.36 -2.92 14.52
N GLN A 196 -9.18 -3.86 15.01
CA GLN A 196 -8.90 -4.64 16.24
C GLN A 196 -7.93 -5.82 15.99
N ASP A 197 -7.50 -6.02 14.75
CA ASP A 197 -6.54 -7.05 14.37
C ASP A 197 -5.11 -6.52 14.52
N SER A 198 -4.29 -7.15 15.38
CA SER A 198 -2.89 -6.80 15.58
C SER A 198 -2.00 -7.02 14.36
N TYR A 199 -2.48 -7.76 13.34
CA TYR A 199 -1.81 -7.91 12.05
C TYR A 199 -2.21 -6.84 11.02
N ASP A 200 -3.24 -6.03 11.31
CA ASP A 200 -3.55 -4.89 10.45
C ASP A 200 -2.41 -3.88 10.48
N PRO A 201 -1.81 -3.53 9.33
CA PRO A 201 -0.62 -2.69 9.29
C PRO A 201 -0.80 -1.33 9.98
N VAL A 202 -1.95 -0.68 9.74
CA VAL A 202 -2.22 0.65 10.30
C VAL A 202 -2.49 0.56 11.80
N ALA A 203 -3.29 -0.42 12.24
CA ALA A 203 -3.55 -0.64 13.66
C ALA A 203 -2.27 -1.01 14.43
N ASN A 204 -1.41 -1.85 13.85
CA ASN A 204 -0.14 -2.24 14.45
C ASN A 204 0.80 -1.05 14.62
N ILE A 205 1.00 -0.26 13.55
CA ILE A 205 1.87 0.93 13.59
C ILE A 205 1.33 1.95 14.60
N THR A 206 0.03 2.26 14.56
CA THR A 206 -0.54 3.29 15.45
C THR A 206 -0.51 2.88 16.91
N ALA A 207 -0.80 1.62 17.24
CA ALA A 207 -0.72 1.11 18.61
C ALA A 207 0.73 1.12 19.14
N ALA A 208 1.70 0.69 18.32
CA ALA A 208 3.11 0.73 18.67
C ALA A 208 3.63 2.17 18.87
N CYS A 209 3.24 3.10 17.99
CA CYS A 209 3.60 4.52 18.12
C CYS A 209 2.95 5.17 19.35
N ASN A 210 1.72 4.80 19.69
CA ASN A 210 1.04 5.26 20.90
C ASN A 210 1.75 4.74 22.18
N TYR A 211 2.16 3.47 22.19
CA TYR A 211 3.00 2.92 23.24
C TYR A 211 4.35 3.67 23.33
N ALA A 212 5.02 3.87 22.19
CA ALA A 212 6.30 4.56 22.14
C ALA A 212 6.19 6.03 22.62
N ALA A 213 5.08 6.70 22.29
CA ALA A 213 4.80 8.05 22.79
C ALA A 213 4.70 8.08 24.33
N ALA A 214 4.01 7.11 24.91
CA ALA A 214 3.83 7.01 26.37
C ALA A 214 5.13 6.66 27.11
N ARG A 215 6.04 5.89 26.50
CA ARG A 215 7.27 5.39 27.14
C ARG A 215 8.51 6.18 26.82
N TYR A 216 8.61 6.69 25.60
CA TYR A 216 9.82 7.30 25.05
C TYR A 216 9.57 8.70 24.48
N GLY A 217 8.32 9.19 24.55
CA GLY A 217 7.92 10.48 23.99
C GLY A 217 7.64 10.45 22.50
N SER A 218 8.21 9.52 21.73
CA SER A 218 7.97 9.31 20.29
C SER A 218 8.62 8.01 19.82
N ILE A 219 8.07 7.42 18.75
CA ILE A 219 8.73 6.34 18.02
C ILE A 219 10.09 6.77 17.44
N ASP A 220 10.30 8.06 17.22
CA ASP A 220 11.56 8.59 16.70
C ASP A 220 12.71 8.41 17.69
N ASN A 221 12.42 8.33 18.97
CA ASN A 221 13.39 8.13 20.06
C ASN A 221 13.75 6.65 20.26
N VAL A 222 13.05 5.74 19.59
CA VAL A 222 13.33 4.30 19.69
C VAL A 222 14.39 3.92 18.66
N ASN A 223 15.61 3.65 19.16
CA ASN A 223 16.77 3.30 18.32
C ASN A 223 17.31 1.88 18.58
N GLY A 224 16.59 1.06 19.35
CA GLY A 224 16.91 -0.31 19.70
C GLY A 224 15.65 -1.15 19.89
N PRO A 225 15.78 -2.45 20.21
CA PRO A 225 14.61 -3.29 20.57
C PRO A 225 13.91 -2.70 21.80
N TYR A 226 12.59 -2.75 21.84
CA TYR A 226 11.76 -2.22 22.93
C TYR A 226 10.81 -3.25 23.50
#